data_f1521dc4f88bb6e4dac2ee41f4647e15
#
_entry.id   f1521dc4f88bb6e4dac2ee41f4647e15
#
_cell.length_a   1.000
_cell.length_b   1.000
_cell.length_c   1.000
_cell.angle_alpha   90.00
_cell.angle_beta   90.00
_cell.angle_gamma   90.00
#
_symmetry.space_group_name_H-M   'P 1'
#
loop_
_entity.id
_entity.type
_entity.pdbx_description
1 polymer ?
#
loop_
_entity_poly.entity_id
_entity_poly.type
_entity_poly.pdbx_seq_one_letter_code
_entity_poly.pdbx_strand_id
1 'polypeptide(L)'
;MPTACAGRNINSPGALQALDVFVAPAVLEVPSNAPPARVTPGDCFIVGGNPKDQWVGHANRLAAYTASGWRFLDPPEGITVFVRSERLPAVFSEGRWTIGLIEGAALMIGGDQVVGPRGPALRLPEGGKTVDLEARASIAAIVGALAKHGLVAS
;
A
#
# COMPACT_ATOMS: atom_id res chain seq x y z
N MET A 1 11.36 26.51 -1.11
CA MET A 1 10.24 27.05 -0.31
C MET A 1 9.02 26.19 -0.58
N PRO A 2 8.49 25.42 0.38
CA PRO A 2 7.29 24.63 0.14
C PRO A 2 6.10 25.55 0.01
N THR A 3 5.38 25.42 -1.09
CA THR A 3 4.16 26.16 -1.37
C THR A 3 3.11 25.74 -0.34
N ALA A 4 2.64 26.66 0.46
CA ALA A 4 1.56 26.46 1.43
C ALA A 4 0.34 25.82 0.76
N CYS A 5 -0.32 24.90 1.45
CA CYS A 5 -1.64 24.38 1.07
C CYS A 5 -2.56 25.54 0.75
N ALA A 6 -2.86 25.72 -0.51
CA ALA A 6 -3.91 26.65 -0.93
C ALA A 6 -5.22 26.17 -0.32
N GLY A 7 -5.80 26.97 0.58
CA GLY A 7 -7.03 26.64 1.27
C GLY A 7 -8.13 26.30 0.27
N ARG A 8 -8.52 25.03 0.22
CA ARG A 8 -9.71 24.62 -0.53
C ARG A 8 -10.92 25.21 0.18
N ASN A 9 -11.81 25.83 -0.59
CA ASN A 9 -13.07 26.32 -0.07
C ASN A 9 -13.92 25.13 0.43
N ILE A 10 -13.94 24.93 1.75
CA ILE A 10 -14.65 23.83 2.43
C ILE A 10 -16.18 24.02 2.45
N ASN A 11 -16.70 25.14 1.92
CA ASN A 11 -18.12 25.47 1.95
C ASN A 11 -18.90 25.00 0.71
N SER A 12 -18.28 24.23 -0.21
CA SER A 12 -19.01 23.65 -1.34
C SER A 12 -19.62 22.29 -0.95
N PRO A 13 -20.82 21.92 -1.45
CA PRO A 13 -21.41 20.59 -1.18
C PRO A 13 -20.51 19.43 -1.59
N GLY A 14 -19.62 19.60 -2.58
CA GLY A 14 -18.65 18.61 -3.00
C GLY A 14 -17.46 18.46 -2.04
N ALA A 15 -17.16 19.48 -1.22
CA ALA A 15 -16.07 19.42 -0.26
C ALA A 15 -16.41 18.52 0.95
N LEU A 16 -17.64 18.53 1.42
CA LEU A 16 -18.12 17.67 2.51
C LEU A 16 -18.11 16.19 2.09
N GLN A 17 -18.54 15.89 0.85
CA GLN A 17 -18.51 14.53 0.33
C GLN A 17 -17.07 14.01 0.13
N ALA A 18 -16.15 14.89 -0.31
CA ALA A 18 -14.73 14.54 -0.37
C ALA A 18 -14.16 14.25 1.02
N LEU A 19 -14.60 15.01 2.04
CA LEU A 19 -14.17 14.82 3.41
C LEU A 19 -14.61 13.44 3.94
N ASP A 20 -15.84 13.01 3.69
CA ASP A 20 -16.34 11.67 4.09
C ASP A 20 -15.49 10.54 3.53
N VAL A 21 -15.08 10.64 2.26
CA VAL A 21 -14.22 9.61 1.64
C VAL A 21 -12.82 9.59 2.24
N PHE A 22 -12.28 10.75 2.67
CA PHE A 22 -10.93 10.84 3.22
C PHE A 22 -10.83 10.64 4.73
N VAL A 23 -11.93 10.78 5.48
CA VAL A 23 -11.93 10.60 6.94
C VAL A 23 -11.89 9.12 7.35
N ALA A 24 -12.56 8.24 6.59
CA ALA A 24 -12.50 6.80 6.83
C ALA A 24 -12.28 6.06 5.49
N PRO A 25 -11.10 6.21 4.87
CA PRO A 25 -10.87 5.78 3.51
C PRO A 25 -10.84 4.25 3.42
N ALA A 26 -11.97 3.65 3.08
CA ALA A 26 -12.10 2.24 2.79
C ALA A 26 -12.74 2.03 1.42
N VAL A 27 -12.16 1.12 0.64
CA VAL A 27 -12.69 0.71 -0.67
C VAL A 27 -13.15 -0.73 -0.61
N LEU A 28 -14.15 -1.08 -1.42
CA LEU A 28 -14.76 -2.40 -1.37
C LEU A 28 -13.84 -3.48 -1.93
N GLU A 29 -13.19 -3.19 -3.04
CA GLU A 29 -12.43 -4.17 -3.82
C GLU A 29 -11.07 -3.62 -4.27
N VAL A 30 -10.23 -4.50 -4.80
CA VAL A 30 -8.99 -4.14 -5.51
C VAL A 30 -9.30 -3.23 -6.70
N PRO A 31 -8.30 -2.48 -7.25
CA PRO A 31 -8.52 -1.60 -8.38
C PRO A 31 -9.20 -2.31 -9.55
N SER A 32 -10.34 -1.78 -9.99
CA SER A 32 -11.12 -2.32 -11.10
C SER A 32 -11.14 -1.34 -12.27
N ASN A 33 -11.21 -1.87 -13.49
CA ASN A 33 -11.29 -1.06 -14.70
C ASN A 33 -12.72 -0.71 -15.11
N ALA A 34 -13.74 -1.30 -14.49
CA ALA A 34 -15.13 -1.03 -14.81
C ALA A 34 -15.95 -0.89 -13.52
N PRO A 35 -17.00 -0.04 -13.54
CA PRO A 35 -17.89 0.06 -12.40
C PRO A 35 -18.61 -1.28 -12.16
N PRO A 36 -18.83 -1.69 -10.91
CA PRO A 36 -19.58 -2.89 -10.60
C PRO A 36 -21.05 -2.73 -11.00
N ALA A 37 -21.69 -3.86 -11.31
CA ALA A 37 -23.09 -3.90 -11.77
C ALA A 37 -24.11 -3.45 -10.70
N ARG A 38 -23.74 -3.53 -9.42
CA ARG A 38 -24.56 -3.11 -8.28
C ARG A 38 -23.74 -2.24 -7.36
N VAL A 39 -24.24 -1.05 -7.07
CA VAL A 39 -23.60 -0.08 -6.17
C VAL A 39 -24.67 0.57 -5.29
N THR A 40 -24.26 0.93 -4.09
CA THR A 40 -25.09 1.65 -3.13
C THR A 40 -24.46 3.01 -2.81
N PRO A 41 -25.23 4.06 -2.56
CA PRO A 41 -24.66 5.32 -2.08
C PRO A 41 -23.79 5.10 -0.83
N GLY A 42 -22.55 5.58 -0.87
CA GLY A 42 -21.52 5.35 0.14
C GLY A 42 -20.45 4.34 -0.28
N ASP A 43 -20.67 3.54 -1.33
CA ASP A 43 -19.64 2.64 -1.85
C ASP A 43 -18.49 3.43 -2.47
N CYS A 44 -17.26 2.98 -2.17
CA CYS A 44 -16.05 3.58 -2.69
C CYS A 44 -15.16 2.51 -3.34
N PHE A 45 -14.50 2.88 -4.44
CA PHE A 45 -13.65 2.01 -5.24
C PHE A 45 -12.39 2.73 -5.68
N ILE A 46 -11.36 1.96 -6.02
CA ILE A 46 -10.19 2.44 -6.75
C ILE A 46 -10.40 2.17 -8.24
N VAL A 47 -10.32 3.20 -9.05
CA VAL A 47 -10.34 3.06 -10.51
C VAL A 47 -8.99 2.52 -10.98
N GLY A 48 -9.01 1.46 -11.75
CA GLY A 48 -7.81 0.87 -12.33
C GLY A 48 -7.14 1.74 -13.39
N GLY A 49 -5.98 1.30 -13.87
CA GLY A 49 -5.18 2.07 -14.83
C GLY A 49 -5.76 2.12 -16.26
N ASN A 50 -6.72 1.26 -16.59
CA ASN A 50 -7.36 1.23 -17.92
C ASN A 50 -8.90 1.27 -17.81
N PRO A 51 -9.46 2.40 -17.34
CA PRO A 51 -10.88 2.52 -17.01
C PRO A 51 -11.78 2.43 -18.25
N LYS A 52 -12.97 1.85 -18.03
CA LYS A 52 -14.03 1.65 -19.02
C LYS A 52 -15.34 2.30 -18.57
N ASP A 53 -16.30 2.35 -19.48
CA ASP A 53 -17.66 2.81 -19.24
C ASP A 53 -17.69 4.20 -18.57
N GLN A 54 -18.45 4.34 -17.49
CA GLN A 54 -18.59 5.60 -16.75
C GLN A 54 -17.31 6.07 -16.04
N TRP A 55 -16.25 5.22 -15.99
CA TRP A 55 -14.98 5.52 -15.34
C TRP A 55 -13.91 6.01 -16.31
N VAL A 56 -14.18 6.06 -17.61
CA VAL A 56 -13.24 6.56 -18.63
C VAL A 56 -12.73 7.95 -18.27
N GLY A 57 -11.41 8.14 -18.34
CA GLY A 57 -10.74 9.40 -17.99
C GLY A 57 -10.44 9.59 -16.49
N HIS A 58 -10.75 8.59 -15.65
CA HIS A 58 -10.57 8.68 -14.20
C HIS A 58 -9.58 7.65 -13.64
N ALA A 59 -8.59 7.23 -14.44
CA ALA A 59 -7.58 6.25 -14.02
C ALA A 59 -6.93 6.61 -12.69
N ASN A 60 -6.73 5.62 -11.83
CA ASN A 60 -6.10 5.71 -10.51
C ASN A 60 -6.79 6.64 -9.49
N ARG A 61 -7.99 7.14 -9.79
CA ARG A 61 -8.79 7.95 -8.86
C ARG A 61 -9.59 7.08 -7.90
N LEU A 62 -10.04 7.70 -6.81
CA LEU A 62 -11.09 7.14 -5.97
C LEU A 62 -12.45 7.46 -6.62
N ALA A 63 -13.29 6.44 -6.79
CA ALA A 63 -14.65 6.56 -7.30
C ALA A 63 -15.62 6.31 -6.14
N ALA A 64 -16.30 7.33 -5.67
CA ALA A 64 -17.35 7.23 -4.67
C ALA A 64 -18.73 7.29 -5.34
N TYR A 65 -19.59 6.35 -5.04
CA TYR A 65 -20.97 6.38 -5.51
C TYR A 65 -21.85 7.14 -4.53
N THR A 66 -22.57 8.11 -5.04
CA THR A 66 -23.45 8.98 -4.24
C THR A 66 -24.89 8.91 -4.75
N ALA A 67 -25.84 9.48 -4.03
CA ALA A 67 -27.22 9.62 -4.52
C ALA A 67 -27.32 10.36 -5.86
N SER A 68 -26.31 11.19 -6.21
CA SER A 68 -26.24 11.94 -7.47
C SER A 68 -25.39 11.22 -8.55
N GLY A 69 -24.93 9.98 -8.31
CA GLY A 69 -24.06 9.21 -9.19
C GLY A 69 -22.59 9.21 -8.76
N TRP A 70 -21.70 8.87 -9.68
CA TRP A 70 -20.27 8.76 -9.44
C TRP A 70 -19.62 10.11 -9.15
N ARG A 71 -18.75 10.12 -8.15
CA ARG A 71 -17.82 11.22 -7.84
C ARG A 71 -16.40 10.68 -7.87
N PHE A 72 -15.53 11.37 -8.61
CA PHE A 72 -14.13 10.99 -8.76
C PHE A 72 -13.26 11.97 -8.00
N LEU A 73 -12.40 11.43 -7.15
CA LEU A 73 -11.51 12.20 -6.29
C LEU A 73 -10.07 11.85 -6.64
N ASP A 74 -9.24 12.87 -6.84
CA ASP A 74 -7.81 12.70 -7.01
C ASP A 74 -7.19 12.35 -5.65
N PRO A 75 -6.58 11.16 -5.51
CA PRO A 75 -5.95 10.78 -4.26
C PRO A 75 -4.70 11.65 -4.03
N PRO A 76 -4.53 12.24 -2.85
CA PRO A 76 -3.28 12.90 -2.52
C PRO A 76 -2.15 11.87 -2.35
N GLU A 77 -0.93 12.29 -2.65
CA GLU A 77 0.27 11.47 -2.46
C GLU A 77 0.39 10.98 -1.00
N GLY A 78 0.69 9.70 -0.83
CA GLY A 78 0.82 9.07 0.48
C GLY A 78 -0.50 8.69 1.17
N ILE A 79 -1.66 8.96 0.55
CA ILE A 79 -2.91 8.50 1.14
C ILE A 79 -2.95 6.98 1.23
N THR A 80 -3.42 6.48 2.36
CA THR A 80 -3.66 5.06 2.57
C THR A 80 -5.14 4.80 2.72
N VAL A 81 -5.65 3.81 1.98
CA VAL A 81 -7.03 3.33 2.06
C VAL A 81 -7.05 1.85 2.44
N PHE A 82 -8.10 1.40 3.09
CA PHE A 82 -8.26 -0.02 3.43
C PHE A 82 -9.06 -0.75 2.34
N VAL A 83 -8.48 -1.76 1.72
CA VAL A 83 -9.14 -2.63 0.72
C VAL A 83 -9.87 -3.75 1.46
N ARG A 84 -11.20 -3.70 1.48
CA ARG A 84 -12.02 -4.60 2.29
C ARG A 84 -11.97 -6.05 1.81
N SER A 85 -11.94 -6.29 0.49
CA SER A 85 -11.87 -7.63 -0.09
C SER A 85 -10.60 -8.37 0.33
N GLU A 86 -9.46 -7.68 0.33
CA GLU A 86 -8.16 -8.26 0.67
C GLU A 86 -7.80 -8.13 2.15
N ARG A 87 -8.48 -7.23 2.88
CA ARG A 87 -8.17 -6.87 4.26
C ARG A 87 -6.74 -6.29 4.41
N LEU A 88 -6.30 -5.56 3.40
CA LEU A 88 -4.96 -4.97 3.30
C LEU A 88 -5.05 -3.46 3.07
N PRO A 89 -4.04 -2.69 3.49
CA PRO A 89 -3.91 -1.29 3.09
C PRO A 89 -3.51 -1.19 1.62
N ALA A 90 -3.97 -0.14 0.95
CA ALA A 90 -3.46 0.32 -0.33
C ALA A 90 -2.94 1.73 -0.17
N VAL A 91 -1.72 1.98 -0.63
CA VAL A 91 -1.06 3.30 -0.59
C VAL A 91 -1.01 3.86 -2.01
N PHE A 92 -1.35 5.14 -2.16
CA PHE A 92 -1.18 5.86 -3.42
C PHE A 92 0.15 6.59 -3.41
N SER A 93 1.01 6.25 -4.36
CA SER A 93 2.31 6.89 -4.53
C SER A 93 2.74 6.85 -6.00
N GLU A 94 3.40 7.91 -6.45
CA GLU A 94 3.88 8.04 -7.84
C GLU A 94 2.78 7.78 -8.88
N GLY A 95 1.56 8.24 -8.61
CA GLY A 95 0.43 8.14 -9.52
C GLY A 95 -0.24 6.77 -9.60
N ARG A 96 0.08 5.83 -8.70
CA ARG A 96 -0.46 4.46 -8.70
C ARG A 96 -0.78 3.96 -7.30
N TRP A 97 -1.62 2.94 -7.23
CA TRP A 97 -1.97 2.26 -6.00
C TRP A 97 -1.14 0.99 -5.82
N THR A 98 -0.55 0.81 -4.64
CA THR A 98 0.14 -0.42 -4.24
C THR A 98 -0.57 -1.02 -3.03
N ILE A 99 -0.98 -2.29 -3.14
CA ILE A 99 -1.75 -3.00 -2.11
C ILE A 99 -0.83 -3.89 -1.30
N GLY A 100 -1.01 -3.88 0.03
CA GLY A 100 -0.31 -4.79 0.94
C GLY A 100 1.17 -4.48 1.15
N LEU A 101 1.67 -3.37 0.61
CA LEU A 101 3.03 -2.92 0.83
C LEU A 101 3.08 -1.91 2.00
N ILE A 102 4.01 -2.12 2.91
CA ILE A 102 4.36 -1.17 3.97
C ILE A 102 5.80 -0.75 3.72
N GLU A 103 6.01 0.52 3.41
CA GLU A 103 7.33 1.11 3.22
C GLU A 103 7.71 1.94 4.42
N GLY A 104 8.93 1.76 4.90
CA GLY A 104 9.46 2.50 6.05
C GLY A 104 10.97 2.33 6.17
N ALA A 105 11.63 3.24 6.86
CA ALA A 105 13.07 3.17 7.11
C ALA A 105 13.43 2.11 8.16
N ALA A 106 12.53 1.88 9.11
CA ALA A 106 12.71 0.91 10.19
C ALA A 106 11.36 0.56 10.83
N LEU A 107 11.29 -0.61 11.47
CA LEU A 107 10.20 -0.98 12.36
C LEU A 107 10.68 -0.86 13.81
N MET A 108 10.01 -0.04 14.60
CA MET A 108 10.27 0.17 16.02
C MET A 108 9.17 -0.47 16.85
N ILE A 109 9.53 -1.24 17.87
CA ILE A 109 8.58 -1.81 18.84
C ILE A 109 9.09 -1.51 20.25
N GLY A 110 8.25 -0.89 21.07
CA GLY A 110 8.62 -0.53 22.47
C GLY A 110 9.79 0.42 22.61
N GLY A 111 10.15 1.17 21.56
CA GLY A 111 11.31 2.05 21.51
C GLY A 111 12.56 1.40 20.90
N ASP A 112 12.55 0.09 20.68
CA ASP A 112 13.67 -0.65 20.09
C ASP A 112 13.45 -0.91 18.60
N GLN A 113 14.52 -0.81 17.80
CA GLN A 113 14.50 -1.17 16.39
C GLN A 113 14.53 -2.69 16.23
N VAL A 114 13.45 -3.27 15.69
CA VAL A 114 13.33 -4.72 15.43
C VAL A 114 13.58 -5.12 13.98
N VAL A 115 13.36 -4.20 13.04
CA VAL A 115 13.74 -4.36 11.63
C VAL A 115 14.37 -3.06 11.15
N GLY A 116 15.53 -3.16 10.53
CA GLY A 116 16.26 -2.03 9.96
C GLY A 116 16.60 -2.26 8.49
N PRO A 117 17.56 -1.50 7.96
CA PRO A 117 18.05 -1.71 6.60
C PRO A 117 18.53 -3.14 6.39
N ARG A 118 18.36 -3.64 5.17
CA ARG A 118 18.85 -4.96 4.78
C ARG A 118 20.34 -5.12 5.07
N GLY A 119 20.72 -6.17 5.80
CA GLY A 119 22.11 -6.48 6.10
C GLY A 119 22.88 -7.01 4.88
N PRO A 120 24.24 -7.01 4.94
CA PRO A 120 25.07 -7.61 3.90
C PRO A 120 24.89 -9.13 3.85
N ALA A 121 25.38 -9.76 2.78
CA ALA A 121 25.43 -11.20 2.66
C ALA A 121 26.27 -11.83 3.77
N LEU A 122 25.79 -12.91 4.35
CA LEU A 122 26.51 -13.67 5.36
C LEU A 122 27.31 -14.80 4.70
N ARG A 123 28.58 -14.90 5.05
CA ARG A 123 29.42 -15.99 4.56
C ARG A 123 29.17 -17.27 5.34
N LEU A 124 29.02 -18.36 4.63
CA LEU A 124 28.95 -19.67 5.24
C LEU A 124 30.33 -20.11 5.80
N PRO A 125 30.37 -20.89 6.85
CA PRO A 125 31.65 -21.40 7.40
C PRO A 125 32.34 -22.35 6.42
N GLU A 126 33.58 -22.03 6.08
CA GLU A 126 34.45 -22.82 5.20
C GLU A 126 35.73 -23.24 5.93
N GLY A 127 36.28 -24.40 5.55
CA GLY A 127 37.52 -24.92 6.13
C GLY A 127 37.37 -25.40 7.58
N GLY A 128 38.51 -25.50 8.30
CA GLY A 128 38.59 -26.00 9.68
C GLY A 128 39.04 -27.45 9.78
N LYS A 129 39.73 -27.80 10.91
CA LYS A 129 40.27 -29.16 11.15
C LYS A 129 39.19 -30.14 11.54
N THR A 130 38.12 -29.67 12.18
CA THR A 130 36.92 -30.47 12.53
C THR A 130 35.75 -29.91 11.79
N VAL A 131 35.08 -30.72 10.98
CA VAL A 131 33.91 -30.32 10.20
C VAL A 131 32.69 -31.00 10.81
N ASP A 132 31.82 -30.20 11.41
CA ASP A 132 30.49 -30.61 11.85
C ASP A 132 29.50 -30.33 10.72
N LEU A 133 29.07 -31.35 10.01
CA LEU A 133 28.20 -31.26 8.85
C LEU A 133 26.77 -30.82 9.24
N GLU A 134 26.28 -31.29 10.39
CA GLU A 134 24.96 -30.93 10.88
C GLU A 134 24.90 -29.48 11.31
N ALA A 135 25.93 -28.99 12.02
CA ALA A 135 26.02 -27.57 12.37
C ALA A 135 26.09 -26.67 11.13
N ARG A 136 26.90 -27.04 10.13
CA ARG A 136 27.01 -26.29 8.88
C ARG A 136 25.69 -26.26 8.08
N ALA A 137 25.01 -27.40 8.03
CA ALA A 137 23.70 -27.48 7.38
C ALA A 137 22.66 -26.57 8.10
N SER A 138 22.67 -26.57 9.42
CA SER A 138 21.80 -25.73 10.23
C SER A 138 22.10 -24.25 10.02
N ILE A 139 23.37 -23.82 9.99
CA ILE A 139 23.79 -22.43 9.70
C ILE A 139 23.36 -22.06 8.29
N ALA A 140 23.56 -22.92 7.29
CA ALA A 140 23.13 -22.62 5.91
C ALA A 140 21.61 -22.44 5.80
N ALA A 141 20.83 -23.23 6.52
CA ALA A 141 19.39 -23.12 6.57
C ALA A 141 18.95 -21.78 7.20
N ILE A 142 19.60 -21.36 8.31
CA ILE A 142 19.31 -20.06 8.97
C ILE A 142 19.65 -18.89 8.02
N VAL A 143 20.84 -18.91 7.41
CA VAL A 143 21.25 -17.84 6.48
C VAL A 143 20.30 -17.79 5.27
N GLY A 144 19.92 -18.95 4.74
CA GLY A 144 18.94 -19.03 3.65
C GLY A 144 17.56 -18.47 4.04
N ALA A 145 17.11 -18.73 5.27
CA ALA A 145 15.86 -18.16 5.79
C ALA A 145 15.95 -16.62 5.91
N LEU A 146 17.04 -16.09 6.47
CA LEU A 146 17.25 -14.64 6.58
C LEU A 146 17.29 -13.97 5.19
N ALA A 147 17.97 -14.57 4.22
CA ALA A 147 18.02 -14.08 2.84
C ALA A 147 16.63 -14.12 2.17
N LYS A 148 15.87 -15.20 2.35
CA LYS A 148 14.51 -15.35 1.84
C LYS A 148 13.57 -14.27 2.38
N HIS A 149 13.72 -13.88 3.64
CA HIS A 149 12.97 -12.79 4.25
C HIS A 149 13.53 -11.39 3.93
N GLY A 150 14.61 -11.30 3.17
CA GLY A 150 15.20 -10.02 2.76
C GLY A 150 15.97 -9.30 3.87
N LEU A 151 16.23 -9.96 5.00
CA LEU A 151 16.94 -9.37 6.13
C LEU A 151 18.45 -9.23 5.87
N VAL A 152 19.03 -10.11 5.06
CA VAL A 152 20.41 -10.05 4.58
C VAL A 152 20.45 -10.18 3.06
N ALA A 153 21.54 -9.73 2.44
CA ALA A 153 21.76 -9.93 1.01
C ALA A 153 22.01 -11.42 0.70
N SER A 154 21.61 -11.85 -0.48
CA SER A 154 21.91 -13.18 -1.03
C SER A 154 23.26 -13.19 -1.72
#